data_4ca1677bd8ea3592c95f2d19caddea2e
#
_entry.id   4ca1677bd8ea3592c95f2d19caddea2e
#
_cell.length_a   1.000
_cell.length_b   1.000
_cell.length_c   1.000
_cell.angle_alpha   90.00
_cell.angle_beta   90.00
_cell.angle_gamma   90.00
#
_symmetry.space_group_name_H-M   'P 1'
#
loop_
_entity.id
_entity.type
_entity.pdbx_description
1 polymer ?
#
loop_
_entity_poly.entity_id
_entity_poly.type
_entity_poly.pdbx_seq_one_letter_code
_entity_poly.pdbx_strand_id
1 'polypeptide(L)'
;VALFSAIISVGCKLNVRPEVREQQRSDSYKGLIMAGYQAWFNAEGDGADRGWYHYQKYGRFEPGYCTIDMWPEMSEYPDKYQTAFKFQDGTPAYVFSSYDEGTVDLHFRWMQEYGIDGVFMQRFVSTIKDPKGFDHYDKILEAAFNSAEKYERVICIMYDLSGMNAEDYQKVIDDWKYLVAKYDLLGMNKPSAYLSHRGKPLVAIWGIGFNDNRKYGLKEAGRILDFLKNDPHFGNVSVQLGVPAYWRELKSDAVPDSSLHDVIRMADIVHPWFVGRYKNEAEFETFKKLIIKDITWCKENGLDYVPTVFPGFSWKNLNPSSVSNYIPRNKGNFLWKQLFGSISAGSDMIYVAMFDEIDEGTAIFKCAHEVPVVTPEQIDESGMLNVFVPIEKDVPSDHY
;
A
#
# COMPACT_ATOMS: atom_id res chain seq x y z
N VAL A 1 -12.09 38.84 61.90
CA VAL A 1 -11.21 37.66 61.73
C VAL A 1 -11.72 36.93 60.49
N ALA A 2 -11.10 37.17 59.32
CA ALA A 2 -11.41 36.51 58.08
C ALA A 2 -10.28 35.52 57.77
N LEU A 3 -10.59 34.22 57.73
CA LEU A 3 -9.67 33.19 57.26
C LEU A 3 -9.80 33.07 55.72
N PHE A 4 -8.70 33.36 55.00
CA PHE A 4 -8.54 33.03 53.61
C PHE A 4 -7.99 31.59 53.50
N SER A 5 -8.79 30.68 52.94
CA SER A 5 -8.34 29.34 52.55
C SER A 5 -7.78 29.42 51.14
N ALA A 6 -6.45 29.25 51.00
CA ALA A 6 -5.78 29.11 49.72
C ALA A 6 -5.96 27.66 49.23
N ILE A 7 -6.66 27.47 48.13
CA ILE A 7 -6.73 26.20 47.41
C ILE A 7 -5.51 26.13 46.52
N ILE A 8 -4.53 25.27 46.88
CA ILE A 8 -3.38 24.93 46.02
C ILE A 8 -3.88 23.86 45.05
N SER A 9 -4.09 24.29 43.80
CA SER A 9 -4.29 23.37 42.68
C SER A 9 -2.97 22.74 42.27
N VAL A 10 -2.71 21.51 42.70
CA VAL A 10 -1.61 20.72 42.21
C VAL A 10 -2.00 20.15 40.84
N GLY A 11 -1.65 20.89 39.80
CA GLY A 11 -1.74 20.39 38.42
C GLY A 11 -0.71 19.30 38.18
N CYS A 12 -1.10 18.05 38.25
CA CYS A 12 -0.30 16.93 37.82
C CYS A 12 -0.17 16.99 36.30
N LYS A 13 0.87 17.64 35.77
CA LYS A 13 1.27 17.46 34.38
C LYS A 13 1.85 16.06 34.26
N LEU A 14 1.02 15.13 33.78
CA LEU A 14 1.54 13.88 33.23
C LEU A 14 2.41 14.23 32.02
N ASN A 15 3.72 14.35 32.25
CA ASN A 15 4.72 14.27 31.20
C ASN A 15 4.73 12.82 30.73
N VAL A 16 3.78 12.47 29.84
CA VAL A 16 3.93 11.29 29.01
C VAL A 16 5.06 11.65 28.03
N ARG A 17 6.30 11.37 28.41
CA ARG A 17 7.36 11.21 27.42
C ARG A 17 6.87 10.06 26.54
N PRO A 18 6.82 10.22 25.20
CA PRO A 18 6.73 9.04 24.37
C PRO A 18 7.92 8.16 24.79
N GLU A 19 7.64 6.94 25.23
CA GLU A 19 8.69 5.95 25.36
C GLU A 19 9.36 5.91 23.99
N VAL A 20 10.64 6.32 23.97
CA VAL A 20 11.51 6.02 22.83
C VAL A 20 11.52 4.50 22.81
N ARG A 21 10.74 3.90 21.91
CA ARG A 21 10.82 2.47 21.63
C ARG A 21 12.30 2.26 21.30
N GLU A 22 13.02 1.61 22.19
CA GLU A 22 14.34 1.08 21.87
C GLU A 22 14.19 0.31 20.56
N GLN A 23 15.10 0.54 19.65
CA GLN A 23 15.22 0.00 18.32
C GLN A 23 15.18 -1.53 18.38
N GLN A 24 13.98 -2.10 18.53
CA GLN A 24 13.77 -3.50 18.24
C GLN A 24 13.85 -3.62 16.72
N ARG A 25 14.94 -4.23 16.25
CA ARG A 25 14.99 -4.74 14.88
C ARG A 25 13.64 -5.39 14.64
N SER A 26 12.95 -5.05 13.58
CA SER A 26 11.61 -5.54 13.32
C SER A 26 11.64 -7.05 13.06
N ASP A 27 11.79 -7.84 14.13
CA ASP A 27 11.78 -9.30 14.08
C ASP A 27 10.38 -9.87 13.89
N SER A 28 9.37 -9.01 13.93
CA SER A 28 7.96 -9.40 13.75
C SER A 28 7.13 -8.28 13.16
N TYR A 29 6.15 -8.64 12.32
CA TYR A 29 5.11 -7.71 11.87
C TYR A 29 4.15 -7.29 13.00
N LYS A 30 4.06 -8.09 14.08
CA LYS A 30 3.17 -7.79 15.22
C LYS A 30 3.51 -6.45 15.85
N GLY A 31 2.46 -5.65 16.10
CA GLY A 31 2.57 -4.31 16.65
C GLY A 31 2.89 -3.22 15.63
N LEU A 32 2.99 -3.53 14.34
CA LEU A 32 3.33 -2.57 13.29
C LEU A 32 2.11 -2.17 12.46
N ILE A 33 2.12 -0.91 12.01
CA ILE A 33 1.25 -0.36 10.97
C ILE A 33 2.11 -0.18 9.73
N MET A 34 1.86 -0.98 8.70
CA MET A 34 2.60 -0.91 7.44
C MET A 34 1.67 -0.60 6.28
N ALA A 35 2.18 0.11 5.28
CA ALA A 35 1.41 0.45 4.09
C ALA A 35 1.91 -0.31 2.86
N GLY A 36 1.03 -0.54 1.88
CA GLY A 36 1.47 -0.93 0.55
C GLY A 36 2.12 0.27 -0.17
N TYR A 37 3.22 0.04 -0.86
CA TYR A 37 3.94 1.06 -1.62
C TYR A 37 4.05 0.61 -3.08
N GLN A 38 3.26 1.26 -3.94
CA GLN A 38 3.15 0.90 -5.36
C GLN A 38 4.42 1.23 -6.13
N ALA A 39 4.98 2.41 -5.88
CA ALA A 39 6.22 2.89 -6.50
C ALA A 39 6.21 2.82 -8.03
N TRP A 40 5.07 2.99 -8.67
CA TRP A 40 4.90 2.73 -10.11
C TRP A 40 4.82 3.97 -11.00
N PHE A 41 4.75 5.19 -10.40
CA PHE A 41 4.63 6.43 -11.16
C PHE A 41 5.95 6.85 -11.80
N ASN A 42 5.92 7.08 -13.13
CA ASN A 42 7.04 7.68 -13.85
C ASN A 42 6.61 8.96 -14.52
N ALA A 43 7.56 9.88 -14.66
CA ALA A 43 7.39 11.13 -15.41
C ALA A 43 8.29 11.15 -16.65
N GLU A 44 7.87 11.84 -17.69
CA GLU A 44 8.69 12.04 -18.87
C GLU A 44 9.96 12.82 -18.49
N GLY A 45 11.13 12.26 -18.81
CA GLY A 45 12.42 12.85 -18.46
C GLY A 45 13.02 12.43 -17.11
N ASP A 46 12.38 11.52 -16.36
CA ASP A 46 12.88 10.98 -15.08
C ASP A 46 14.07 10.01 -15.23
N GLY A 47 14.42 9.64 -16.45
CA GLY A 47 15.51 8.71 -16.76
C GLY A 47 15.11 7.22 -16.77
N ALA A 48 13.88 6.86 -16.42
CA ALA A 48 13.37 5.49 -16.52
C ALA A 48 12.99 5.08 -17.94
N ASP A 49 12.84 6.04 -18.86
CA ASP A 49 12.39 5.84 -20.24
C ASP A 49 11.06 5.06 -20.33
N ARG A 50 10.11 5.39 -19.41
CA ARG A 50 8.76 4.81 -19.34
C ARG A 50 7.66 5.83 -19.62
N GLY A 51 8.01 7.09 -19.90
CA GLY A 51 7.06 8.20 -20.09
C GLY A 51 6.22 8.45 -18.83
N TRP A 52 4.98 8.87 -19.00
CA TRP A 52 4.04 9.16 -17.89
C TRP A 52 3.36 7.88 -17.36
N TYR A 53 4.13 6.87 -17.01
CA TYR A 53 3.58 5.57 -16.55
C TYR A 53 2.72 5.75 -15.30
N HIS A 54 1.55 5.13 -15.26
CA HIS A 54 0.48 5.28 -14.27
C HIS A 54 -0.16 6.67 -14.13
N TYR A 55 0.35 7.69 -14.84
CA TYR A 55 -0.33 8.98 -14.99
C TYR A 55 -1.17 9.05 -16.26
N GLN A 56 -0.63 8.46 -17.33
CA GLN A 56 -1.15 8.59 -18.69
C GLN A 56 -2.33 7.67 -18.97
N LYS A 57 -3.21 8.14 -19.85
CA LYS A 57 -4.26 7.32 -20.46
C LYS A 57 -4.05 7.29 -21.97
N TYR A 58 -4.01 6.09 -22.56
CA TYR A 58 -3.76 5.90 -24.01
C TYR A 58 -2.44 6.57 -24.51
N GLY A 59 -1.40 6.57 -23.67
CA GLY A 59 -0.10 7.13 -24.03
C GLY A 59 0.03 8.66 -23.89
N ARG A 60 -0.98 9.34 -23.35
CA ARG A 60 -1.02 10.80 -23.16
C ARG A 60 -1.25 11.15 -21.67
N PHE A 61 -0.60 12.21 -21.20
CA PHE A 61 -0.88 12.78 -19.87
C PHE A 61 -1.14 14.28 -20.00
N GLU A 62 -2.37 14.62 -20.30
CA GLU A 62 -2.85 15.99 -20.53
C GLU A 62 -4.37 16.04 -20.25
N PRO A 63 -5.01 17.23 -20.25
CA PRO A 63 -6.45 17.35 -20.12
C PRO A 63 -7.22 16.41 -21.05
N GLY A 64 -8.08 15.56 -20.44
CA GLY A 64 -8.79 14.50 -21.16
C GLY A 64 -8.14 13.12 -21.06
N TYR A 65 -6.87 13.03 -20.68
CA TYR A 65 -6.06 11.80 -20.71
C TYR A 65 -5.25 11.62 -19.42
N CYS A 66 -5.93 11.26 -18.36
CA CYS A 66 -5.36 11.09 -17.02
C CYS A 66 -5.95 9.86 -16.35
N THR A 67 -5.16 9.18 -15.52
CA THR A 67 -5.63 8.05 -14.71
C THR A 67 -5.79 8.41 -13.25
N ILE A 68 -5.05 9.40 -12.72
CA ILE A 68 -5.07 9.73 -11.29
C ILE A 68 -6.32 10.52 -10.91
N ASP A 69 -6.89 10.21 -9.75
CA ASP A 69 -8.03 10.93 -9.18
C ASP A 69 -7.61 11.93 -8.09
N MET A 70 -6.46 11.74 -7.45
CA MET A 70 -5.91 12.69 -6.49
C MET A 70 -4.63 13.33 -7.03
N TRP A 71 -4.39 14.59 -6.65
CA TRP A 71 -3.16 15.29 -7.04
C TRP A 71 -2.18 15.32 -5.88
N PRO A 72 -0.87 14.99 -6.09
CA PRO A 72 0.11 15.02 -5.02
C PRO A 72 0.39 16.45 -4.56
N GLU A 73 0.70 16.63 -3.28
CA GLU A 73 1.18 17.89 -2.74
C GLU A 73 2.68 18.00 -3.04
N MET A 74 3.06 18.98 -3.87
CA MET A 74 4.40 19.01 -4.49
C MET A 74 5.42 19.93 -3.79
N SER A 75 5.06 20.59 -2.68
CA SER A 75 5.95 21.62 -2.08
C SER A 75 7.29 21.05 -1.61
N GLU A 76 7.29 19.86 -1.02
CA GLU A 76 8.46 19.23 -0.43
C GLU A 76 9.27 18.34 -1.40
N TYR A 77 8.72 17.99 -2.57
CA TYR A 77 9.45 17.15 -3.52
C TYR A 77 10.67 17.87 -4.09
N PRO A 78 11.86 17.23 -4.06
CA PRO A 78 13.07 17.84 -4.62
C PRO A 78 13.00 17.93 -6.14
N ASP A 79 12.50 16.89 -6.80
CA ASP A 79 12.32 16.81 -8.25
C ASP A 79 10.84 16.89 -8.61
N LYS A 80 10.51 17.69 -9.61
CA LYS A 80 9.12 17.98 -10.01
C LYS A 80 9.02 18.03 -11.52
N TYR A 81 8.04 17.32 -12.06
CA TYR A 81 7.83 17.21 -13.49
C TYR A 81 6.61 18.04 -13.90
N GLN A 82 6.83 19.03 -14.74
CA GLN A 82 5.76 19.89 -15.24
C GLN A 82 4.84 19.11 -16.16
N THR A 83 3.54 19.22 -15.93
CA THR A 83 2.51 18.58 -16.74
C THR A 83 1.84 19.55 -17.69
N ALA A 84 0.97 19.06 -18.57
CA ALA A 84 0.09 19.89 -19.40
C ALA A 84 -1.09 20.50 -18.61
N PHE A 85 -1.31 20.04 -17.37
CA PHE A 85 -2.39 20.54 -16.51
C PHE A 85 -2.03 21.87 -15.85
N LYS A 86 -3.07 22.67 -15.54
CA LYS A 86 -2.93 23.97 -14.88
C LYS A 86 -3.93 24.10 -13.73
N PHE A 87 -3.54 24.84 -12.72
CA PHE A 87 -4.45 25.31 -11.68
C PHE A 87 -5.38 26.42 -12.19
N GLN A 88 -6.37 26.79 -11.37
CA GLN A 88 -7.36 27.81 -11.77
C GLN A 88 -6.77 29.18 -12.05
N ASP A 89 -5.67 29.54 -11.43
CA ASP A 89 -4.92 30.79 -11.66
C ASP A 89 -4.02 30.77 -12.90
N GLY A 90 -3.99 29.63 -13.63
CA GLY A 90 -3.19 29.43 -14.83
C GLY A 90 -1.76 28.96 -14.58
N THR A 91 -1.35 28.79 -13.32
CA THR A 91 -0.04 28.25 -12.99
C THR A 91 0.06 26.76 -13.38
N PRO A 92 1.25 26.27 -13.80
CA PRO A 92 1.43 24.88 -14.19
C PRO A 92 1.35 23.94 -12.99
N ALA A 93 0.75 22.78 -13.19
CA ALA A 93 0.71 21.71 -12.21
C ALA A 93 1.87 20.72 -12.43
N TYR A 94 2.40 20.20 -11.34
CA TYR A 94 3.55 19.29 -11.33
C TYR A 94 3.17 17.96 -10.67
N VAL A 95 3.92 16.91 -11.01
CA VAL A 95 3.88 15.59 -10.36
C VAL A 95 5.29 15.10 -10.06
N PHE A 96 5.39 14.01 -9.30
CA PHE A 96 6.66 13.36 -8.94
C PHE A 96 6.95 12.16 -9.86
N SER A 97 8.16 11.61 -9.79
CA SER A 97 8.47 10.25 -10.23
C SER A 97 8.88 9.38 -9.05
N SER A 98 8.35 8.16 -8.99
CA SER A 98 8.80 7.15 -8.03
C SER A 98 10.24 6.69 -8.30
N TYR A 99 10.76 6.92 -9.51
CA TYR A 99 12.10 6.53 -9.92
C TYR A 99 13.21 7.41 -9.33
N ASP A 100 12.85 8.59 -8.79
CA ASP A 100 13.78 9.51 -8.17
C ASP A 100 14.10 9.08 -6.73
N GLU A 101 15.39 8.97 -6.42
CA GLU A 101 15.85 8.64 -5.07
C GLU A 101 15.37 9.66 -4.04
N GLY A 102 15.33 10.95 -4.41
CA GLY A 102 14.82 12.03 -3.56
C GLY A 102 13.33 11.89 -3.24
N THR A 103 12.52 11.36 -4.16
CA THR A 103 11.11 11.03 -3.91
C THR A 103 10.98 9.90 -2.90
N VAL A 104 11.77 8.83 -3.05
CA VAL A 104 11.76 7.70 -2.13
C VAL A 104 12.22 8.14 -0.74
N ASP A 105 13.32 8.90 -0.64
CA ASP A 105 13.84 9.45 0.63
C ASP A 105 12.78 10.31 1.34
N LEU A 106 12.09 11.20 0.60
CA LEU A 106 11.01 12.02 1.12
C LEU A 106 9.84 11.18 1.68
N HIS A 107 9.42 10.16 0.95
CA HIS A 107 8.34 9.28 1.38
C HIS A 107 8.68 8.54 2.68
N PHE A 108 9.89 8.01 2.81
CA PHE A 108 10.34 7.35 4.05
C PHE A 108 10.50 8.33 5.21
N ARG A 109 10.90 9.58 4.95
CA ARG A 109 10.88 10.66 5.97
C ARG A 109 9.45 10.91 6.45
N TRP A 110 8.47 11.02 5.56
CA TRP A 110 7.07 11.18 5.96
C TRP A 110 6.57 9.98 6.77
N MET A 111 6.93 8.76 6.40
CA MET A 111 6.58 7.57 7.21
C MET A 111 7.11 7.68 8.64
N GLN A 112 8.33 8.19 8.83
CA GLN A 112 8.88 8.42 10.16
C GLN A 112 8.12 9.54 10.90
N GLU A 113 7.88 10.66 10.24
CA GLU A 113 7.22 11.84 10.82
C GLU A 113 5.78 11.53 11.27
N TYR A 114 5.07 10.67 10.53
CA TYR A 114 3.65 10.37 10.75
C TYR A 114 3.38 8.98 11.35
N GLY A 115 4.41 8.26 11.75
CA GLY A 115 4.27 7.04 12.54
C GLY A 115 3.89 5.79 11.75
N ILE A 116 4.17 5.74 10.45
CA ILE A 116 4.05 4.53 9.63
C ILE A 116 5.33 3.73 9.83
N ASP A 117 5.21 2.48 10.28
CA ASP A 117 6.37 1.66 10.66
C ASP A 117 7.18 1.18 9.45
N GLY A 118 6.57 1.05 8.29
CA GLY A 118 7.24 0.63 7.06
C GLY A 118 6.29 0.29 5.93
N VAL A 119 6.83 -0.36 4.89
CA VAL A 119 6.09 -0.63 3.67
C VAL A 119 6.28 -2.04 3.14
N PHE A 120 5.24 -2.50 2.44
CA PHE A 120 5.31 -3.61 1.50
C PHE A 120 5.63 -3.06 0.11
N MET A 121 6.87 -3.26 -0.33
CA MET A 121 7.35 -2.84 -1.65
C MET A 121 6.73 -3.73 -2.71
N GLN A 122 5.85 -3.17 -3.51
CA GLN A 122 5.14 -3.91 -4.57
C GLN A 122 6.09 -4.29 -5.71
N ARG A 123 5.97 -5.53 -6.18
CA ARG A 123 6.64 -6.04 -7.39
C ARG A 123 5.60 -6.76 -8.24
N PHE A 124 5.01 -6.04 -9.19
CA PHE A 124 4.02 -6.61 -10.12
C PHE A 124 4.68 -7.58 -11.08
N VAL A 125 4.21 -8.83 -11.10
CA VAL A 125 4.76 -9.86 -11.99
C VAL A 125 4.63 -9.45 -13.45
N SER A 126 3.54 -8.78 -13.82
CA SER A 126 3.35 -8.23 -15.17
C SER A 126 4.41 -7.18 -15.55
N THR A 127 4.94 -6.43 -14.60
CA THR A 127 5.92 -5.37 -14.82
C THR A 127 7.36 -5.90 -14.81
N ILE A 128 7.72 -6.77 -13.86
CA ILE A 128 9.09 -7.32 -13.79
C ILE A 128 9.46 -8.27 -14.95
N LYS A 129 8.48 -8.65 -15.78
CA LYS A 129 8.75 -9.38 -17.03
C LYS A 129 9.39 -8.52 -18.11
N ASP A 130 9.15 -7.22 -18.06
CA ASP A 130 9.75 -6.24 -18.97
C ASP A 130 11.06 -5.72 -18.40
N PRO A 131 12.16 -5.65 -19.16
CA PRO A 131 13.45 -5.16 -18.64
C PRO A 131 13.38 -3.76 -18.03
N LYS A 132 12.68 -2.79 -18.65
CA LYS A 132 12.54 -1.44 -18.09
C LYS A 132 11.72 -1.43 -16.80
N GLY A 133 10.71 -2.29 -16.70
CA GLY A 133 9.93 -2.46 -15.48
C GLY A 133 10.73 -3.12 -14.36
N PHE A 134 11.56 -4.10 -14.68
CA PHE A 134 12.49 -4.73 -13.75
C PHE A 134 13.50 -3.71 -13.20
N ASP A 135 14.19 -2.98 -14.09
CA ASP A 135 15.18 -1.96 -13.72
C ASP A 135 14.54 -0.85 -12.87
N HIS A 136 13.31 -0.45 -13.21
CA HIS A 136 12.56 0.52 -12.43
C HIS A 136 12.36 0.07 -10.97
N TYR A 137 11.79 -1.11 -10.75
CA TYR A 137 11.57 -1.61 -9.40
C TYR A 137 12.86 -1.94 -8.66
N ASP A 138 13.89 -2.35 -9.36
CA ASP A 138 15.17 -2.69 -8.77
C ASP A 138 15.91 -1.45 -8.23
N LYS A 139 15.90 -0.34 -8.99
CA LYS A 139 16.44 0.96 -8.55
C LYS A 139 15.66 1.52 -7.35
N ILE A 140 14.33 1.50 -7.41
CA ILE A 140 13.51 2.01 -6.31
C ILE A 140 13.69 1.18 -5.04
N LEU A 141 13.81 -0.14 -5.15
CA LEU A 141 14.04 -1.00 -4.00
C LEU A 141 15.38 -0.71 -3.33
N GLU A 142 16.43 -0.40 -4.11
CA GLU A 142 17.74 0.02 -3.59
C GLU A 142 17.64 1.35 -2.84
N ALA A 143 16.99 2.36 -3.42
CA ALA A 143 16.72 3.64 -2.76
C ALA A 143 15.87 3.45 -1.49
N ALA A 144 14.89 2.55 -1.53
CA ALA A 144 14.03 2.23 -0.38
C ALA A 144 14.81 1.59 0.77
N PHE A 145 15.74 0.66 0.51
CA PHE A 145 16.60 0.10 1.56
C PHE A 145 17.45 1.18 2.23
N ASN A 146 18.10 2.06 1.44
CA ASN A 146 18.90 3.15 1.97
C ASN A 146 18.06 4.11 2.83
N SER A 147 16.86 4.46 2.36
CA SER A 147 15.95 5.36 3.08
C SER A 147 15.35 4.69 4.33
N ALA A 148 15.02 3.41 4.26
CA ALA A 148 14.50 2.66 5.40
C ALA A 148 15.53 2.58 6.55
N GLU A 149 16.80 2.34 6.26
CA GLU A 149 17.86 2.38 7.26
C GLU A 149 18.03 3.78 7.86
N LYS A 150 18.02 4.82 7.00
CA LYS A 150 18.15 6.22 7.41
C LYS A 150 17.04 6.68 8.36
N TYR A 151 15.80 6.28 8.09
CA TYR A 151 14.62 6.71 8.84
C TYR A 151 14.08 5.64 9.79
N GLU A 152 14.82 4.55 10.00
CA GLU A 152 14.44 3.44 10.89
C GLU A 152 13.04 2.87 10.57
N ARG A 153 12.75 2.69 9.28
CA ARG A 153 11.52 2.06 8.80
C ARG A 153 11.81 0.64 8.32
N VAL A 154 10.78 -0.19 8.21
CA VAL A 154 10.95 -1.57 7.75
C VAL A 154 10.41 -1.77 6.34
N ILE A 155 11.01 -2.73 5.63
CA ILE A 155 10.61 -3.11 4.28
C ILE A 155 10.25 -4.60 4.25
N CYS A 156 9.18 -4.92 3.54
CA CYS A 156 8.85 -6.26 3.09
C CYS A 156 8.63 -6.26 1.58
N ILE A 157 9.15 -7.25 0.87
CA ILE A 157 8.87 -7.43 -0.55
C ILE A 157 7.48 -8.06 -0.70
N MET A 158 6.67 -7.53 -1.62
CA MET A 158 5.34 -8.04 -1.93
C MET A 158 5.17 -8.25 -3.44
N TYR A 159 5.04 -9.50 -3.85
CA TYR A 159 4.70 -9.83 -5.24
C TYR A 159 3.21 -9.68 -5.47
N ASP A 160 2.83 -8.87 -6.46
CA ASP A 160 1.46 -8.78 -6.96
C ASP A 160 1.32 -9.62 -8.23
N LEU A 161 0.43 -10.60 -8.18
CA LEU A 161 0.20 -11.54 -9.27
C LEU A 161 -0.80 -11.03 -10.31
N SER A 162 -1.29 -9.79 -10.20
CA SER A 162 -2.21 -9.21 -11.18
C SER A 162 -1.59 -9.17 -12.57
N GLY A 163 -2.35 -9.65 -13.56
CA GLY A 163 -1.86 -9.75 -14.95
C GLY A 163 -0.86 -10.88 -15.22
N MET A 164 -0.56 -11.72 -14.23
CA MET A 164 0.26 -12.92 -14.40
C MET A 164 -0.47 -13.96 -15.28
N ASN A 165 0.25 -14.66 -16.15
CA ASN A 165 -0.21 -15.89 -16.77
C ASN A 165 0.24 -17.12 -15.96
N ALA A 166 -0.30 -18.30 -16.23
CA ALA A 166 0.04 -19.50 -15.46
C ALA A 166 1.55 -19.83 -15.46
N GLU A 167 2.22 -19.65 -16.58
CA GLU A 167 3.67 -19.90 -16.73
C GLU A 167 4.56 -18.88 -15.99
N ASP A 168 4.03 -17.71 -15.67
CA ASP A 168 4.80 -16.61 -15.08
C ASP A 168 5.13 -16.83 -13.58
N TYR A 169 4.57 -17.87 -12.93
CA TYR A 169 4.93 -18.21 -11.55
C TYR A 169 6.45 -18.39 -11.38
N GLN A 170 7.13 -18.85 -12.44
CA GLN A 170 8.59 -19.01 -12.42
C GLN A 170 9.30 -17.66 -12.32
N LYS A 171 8.73 -16.57 -12.84
CA LYS A 171 9.30 -15.22 -12.72
C LYS A 171 9.35 -14.74 -11.25
N VAL A 172 8.35 -15.08 -10.46
CA VAL A 172 8.36 -14.81 -9.01
C VAL A 172 9.53 -15.55 -8.34
N ILE A 173 9.71 -16.82 -8.68
CA ILE A 173 10.79 -17.65 -8.13
C ILE A 173 12.17 -17.11 -8.53
N ASP A 174 12.35 -16.75 -9.80
CA ASP A 174 13.63 -16.26 -10.31
C ASP A 174 13.97 -14.88 -9.73
N ASP A 175 12.99 -13.98 -9.63
CA ASP A 175 13.15 -12.67 -9.02
C ASP A 175 13.45 -12.77 -7.52
N TRP A 176 12.77 -13.66 -6.78
CA TRP A 176 13.09 -13.91 -5.38
C TRP A 176 14.52 -14.40 -5.19
N LYS A 177 14.99 -15.36 -6.01
CA LYS A 177 16.38 -15.80 -5.99
C LYS A 177 17.37 -14.67 -6.25
N TYR A 178 17.06 -13.81 -7.21
CA TYR A 178 17.87 -12.62 -7.50
C TYR A 178 17.94 -11.68 -6.30
N LEU A 179 16.81 -11.36 -5.66
CA LEU A 179 16.76 -10.45 -4.51
C LEU A 179 17.45 -11.03 -3.28
N VAL A 180 17.28 -12.33 -3.03
CA VAL A 180 18.00 -13.03 -1.96
C VAL A 180 19.51 -12.94 -2.17
N ALA A 181 19.99 -13.17 -3.39
CA ALA A 181 21.42 -13.09 -3.71
C ALA A 181 21.95 -11.64 -3.65
N LYS A 182 21.18 -10.66 -4.15
CA LYS A 182 21.58 -9.25 -4.18
C LYS A 182 21.67 -8.63 -2.78
N TYR A 183 20.72 -8.93 -1.91
CA TYR A 183 20.57 -8.30 -0.58
C TYR A 183 20.87 -9.22 0.60
N ASP A 184 21.34 -10.44 0.37
CA ASP A 184 21.58 -11.46 1.41
C ASP A 184 20.38 -11.67 2.36
N LEU A 185 19.14 -11.65 1.80
CA LEU A 185 17.91 -11.60 2.59
C LEU A 185 17.74 -12.79 3.56
N LEU A 186 18.39 -13.91 3.31
CA LEU A 186 18.36 -15.14 4.12
C LEU A 186 19.66 -15.34 4.92
N GLY A 187 20.67 -14.50 4.71
CA GLY A 187 22.00 -14.63 5.30
C GLY A 187 22.18 -13.79 6.56
N MET A 188 23.43 -13.78 7.05
CA MET A 188 23.81 -13.03 8.25
C MET A 188 23.92 -11.51 8.02
N ASN A 189 24.09 -11.08 6.75
CA ASN A 189 24.17 -9.68 6.37
C ASN A 189 22.85 -9.12 5.85
N LYS A 190 21.72 -9.78 6.18
CA LYS A 190 20.38 -9.30 5.85
C LYS A 190 20.26 -7.83 6.28
N PRO A 191 19.75 -6.92 5.41
CA PRO A 191 19.50 -5.54 5.77
C PRO A 191 18.67 -5.43 7.05
N SER A 192 19.08 -4.58 7.99
CA SER A 192 18.39 -4.41 9.27
C SER A 192 16.94 -3.94 9.11
N ALA A 193 16.68 -3.22 8.00
CA ALA A 193 15.37 -2.75 7.61
C ALA A 193 14.44 -3.86 7.06
N TYR A 194 14.96 -5.06 6.69
CA TYR A 194 14.11 -6.09 6.12
C TYR A 194 13.29 -6.83 7.18
N LEU A 195 11.96 -6.79 7.03
CA LEU A 195 11.02 -7.34 8.01
C LEU A 195 11.14 -8.86 8.14
N SER A 196 11.15 -9.33 9.36
CA SER A 196 11.01 -10.74 9.72
C SER A 196 9.66 -11.00 10.38
N HIS A 197 9.21 -12.24 10.38
CA HIS A 197 8.05 -12.69 11.12
C HIS A 197 8.27 -14.14 11.57
N ARG A 198 7.93 -14.45 12.81
CA ARG A 198 8.19 -15.80 13.40
C ARG A 198 9.66 -16.24 13.25
N GLY A 199 10.60 -15.29 13.39
CA GLY A 199 12.03 -15.55 13.31
C GLY A 199 12.58 -15.82 11.91
N LYS A 200 11.81 -15.55 10.84
CA LYS A 200 12.19 -15.76 9.45
C LYS A 200 11.94 -14.49 8.63
N PRO A 201 12.73 -14.20 7.59
CA PRO A 201 12.42 -13.14 6.65
C PRO A 201 11.00 -13.28 6.11
N LEU A 202 10.25 -12.17 6.04
CA LEU A 202 8.87 -12.16 5.53
C LEU A 202 8.85 -11.81 4.04
N VAL A 203 8.05 -12.51 3.26
CA VAL A 203 7.68 -12.14 1.90
C VAL A 203 6.17 -12.20 1.74
N ALA A 204 5.60 -11.26 1.01
CA ALA A 204 4.16 -11.25 0.74
C ALA A 204 3.87 -11.63 -0.71
N ILE A 205 2.78 -12.40 -0.91
CA ILE A 205 2.25 -12.76 -2.23
C ILE A 205 0.79 -12.33 -2.25
N TRP A 206 0.45 -11.38 -3.10
CA TRP A 206 -0.93 -10.92 -3.26
C TRP A 206 -1.57 -11.46 -4.54
N GLY A 207 -2.87 -11.76 -4.44
CA GLY A 207 -3.65 -12.12 -5.62
C GLY A 207 -4.11 -13.59 -5.68
N ILE A 208 -4.12 -14.29 -4.55
CA ILE A 208 -4.44 -15.72 -4.48
C ILE A 208 -5.94 -15.93 -4.22
N GLY A 209 -6.59 -16.72 -5.08
CA GLY A 209 -7.97 -17.17 -4.87
C GLY A 209 -9.07 -16.16 -5.25
N PHE A 210 -8.75 -15.12 -6.02
CA PHE A 210 -9.74 -14.16 -6.51
C PHE A 210 -10.58 -14.76 -7.66
N ASN A 211 -11.89 -14.53 -7.61
CA ASN A 211 -12.86 -14.95 -8.63
C ASN A 211 -13.09 -13.82 -9.66
N ASP A 212 -12.03 -13.44 -10.37
CA ASP A 212 -12.02 -12.33 -11.33
C ASP A 212 -11.41 -12.72 -12.70
N ASN A 213 -11.52 -14.00 -13.06
CA ASN A 213 -11.04 -14.57 -14.32
C ASN A 213 -9.50 -14.48 -14.52
N ARG A 214 -8.72 -14.63 -13.44
CA ARG A 214 -7.26 -14.68 -13.51
C ARG A 214 -6.80 -15.82 -14.41
N LYS A 215 -5.67 -15.60 -15.12
CA LYS A 215 -5.06 -16.58 -16.02
C LYS A 215 -4.16 -17.58 -15.30
N TYR A 216 -4.11 -17.54 -13.99
CA TYR A 216 -3.45 -18.49 -13.10
C TYR A 216 -4.41 -18.92 -11.98
N GLY A 217 -4.11 -20.01 -11.30
CA GLY A 217 -4.98 -20.56 -10.27
C GLY A 217 -4.23 -20.98 -9.02
N LEU A 218 -4.92 -21.78 -8.19
CA LEU A 218 -4.39 -22.28 -6.93
C LEU A 218 -3.16 -23.18 -7.11
N LYS A 219 -3.04 -23.85 -8.27
CA LYS A 219 -1.89 -24.69 -8.59
C LYS A 219 -0.59 -23.91 -8.71
N GLU A 220 -0.61 -22.77 -9.42
CA GLU A 220 0.54 -21.89 -9.58
C GLU A 220 0.89 -21.21 -8.25
N ALA A 221 -0.13 -20.77 -7.50
CA ALA A 221 0.04 -20.27 -6.14
C ALA A 221 0.73 -21.30 -5.23
N GLY A 222 0.26 -22.53 -5.25
CA GLY A 222 0.85 -23.62 -4.46
C GLY A 222 2.33 -23.89 -4.82
N ARG A 223 2.72 -23.74 -6.10
CA ARG A 223 4.14 -23.88 -6.54
C ARG A 223 5.02 -22.75 -5.98
N ILE A 224 4.53 -21.50 -6.02
CA ILE A 224 5.25 -20.37 -5.42
C ILE A 224 5.44 -20.59 -3.92
N LEU A 225 4.37 -20.95 -3.23
CA LEU A 225 4.39 -21.17 -1.78
C LEU A 225 5.28 -22.35 -1.39
N ASP A 226 5.20 -23.48 -2.10
CA ASP A 226 6.05 -24.64 -1.87
C ASP A 226 7.54 -24.26 -2.00
N PHE A 227 7.89 -23.52 -3.05
CA PHE A 227 9.26 -23.00 -3.22
C PHE A 227 9.67 -22.10 -2.04
N LEU A 228 8.87 -21.10 -1.68
CA LEU A 228 9.19 -20.15 -0.60
C LEU A 228 9.30 -20.83 0.78
N LYS A 229 8.55 -21.88 1.00
CA LYS A 229 8.57 -22.62 2.29
C LYS A 229 9.66 -23.68 2.34
N ASN A 230 9.94 -24.38 1.25
CA ASN A 230 10.64 -25.66 1.27
C ASN A 230 11.93 -25.71 0.43
N ASP A 231 12.22 -24.70 -0.44
CA ASP A 231 13.51 -24.71 -1.18
C ASP A 231 14.68 -24.64 -0.19
N PRO A 232 15.68 -25.53 -0.31
CA PRO A 232 16.77 -25.63 0.67
C PRO A 232 17.74 -24.45 0.68
N HIS A 233 17.77 -23.65 -0.40
CA HIS A 233 18.71 -22.53 -0.58
C HIS A 233 18.01 -21.15 -0.53
N PHE A 234 16.77 -21.05 -1.02
CA PHE A 234 16.05 -19.79 -1.22
C PHE A 234 14.70 -19.77 -0.49
N GLY A 235 14.33 -20.83 0.20
CA GLY A 235 13.09 -20.96 0.96
C GLY A 235 13.28 -20.75 2.46
N ASN A 236 12.44 -21.43 3.25
CA ASN A 236 12.39 -21.33 4.70
C ASN A 236 12.05 -19.90 5.20
N VAL A 237 11.18 -19.19 4.47
CA VAL A 237 10.69 -17.84 4.82
C VAL A 237 9.30 -17.88 5.44
N SER A 238 8.91 -16.81 6.12
CA SER A 238 7.53 -16.53 6.46
C SER A 238 6.81 -15.92 5.27
N VAL A 239 5.55 -16.32 5.06
CA VAL A 239 4.77 -15.87 3.90
C VAL A 239 3.47 -15.22 4.36
N GLN A 240 3.25 -13.98 3.92
CA GLN A 240 1.94 -13.32 3.99
C GLN A 240 1.20 -13.54 2.67
N LEU A 241 -0.05 -13.98 2.77
CA LEU A 241 -0.86 -14.32 1.60
C LEU A 241 -2.03 -13.37 1.42
N GLY A 242 -2.01 -12.57 0.34
CA GLY A 242 -3.08 -11.68 -0.06
C GLY A 242 -4.22 -12.43 -0.76
N VAL A 243 -5.40 -12.42 -0.15
CA VAL A 243 -6.57 -13.19 -0.55
C VAL A 243 -7.81 -12.28 -0.70
N PRO A 244 -8.89 -12.72 -1.38
CA PRO A 244 -10.14 -11.96 -1.46
C PRO A 244 -10.80 -11.80 -0.07
N ALA A 245 -11.73 -10.85 0.06
CA ALA A 245 -12.40 -10.56 1.33
C ALA A 245 -13.20 -11.76 1.88
N TYR A 246 -13.84 -12.55 0.99
CA TYR A 246 -14.68 -13.67 1.38
C TYR A 246 -14.00 -15.04 1.23
N TRP A 247 -12.66 -15.06 1.35
CA TRP A 247 -11.82 -16.26 1.21
C TRP A 247 -12.25 -17.43 2.11
N ARG A 248 -12.67 -17.15 3.36
CA ARG A 248 -13.09 -18.19 4.30
C ARG A 248 -14.44 -18.81 3.95
N GLU A 249 -15.32 -18.01 3.36
CA GLU A 249 -16.67 -18.43 2.98
C GLU A 249 -16.75 -18.96 1.55
N LEU A 250 -15.66 -18.88 0.77
CA LEU A 250 -15.55 -19.34 -0.64
C LEU A 250 -16.68 -18.78 -1.52
N LYS A 251 -16.98 -17.48 -1.40
CA LYS A 251 -18.07 -16.82 -2.15
C LYS A 251 -17.66 -15.42 -2.63
N SER A 252 -18.52 -14.78 -3.38
CA SER A 252 -18.41 -13.39 -3.89
C SER A 252 -17.13 -13.19 -4.69
N ASP A 253 -16.10 -12.51 -4.12
CA ASP A 253 -14.83 -12.25 -4.75
C ASP A 253 -13.83 -13.42 -4.60
N ALA A 254 -14.17 -14.46 -3.86
CA ALA A 254 -13.35 -15.67 -3.72
C ALA A 254 -13.80 -16.78 -4.66
N VAL A 255 -12.84 -17.55 -5.18
CA VAL A 255 -13.13 -18.75 -5.92
C VAL A 255 -13.90 -19.75 -5.04
N PRO A 256 -14.96 -20.41 -5.55
CA PRO A 256 -15.75 -21.38 -4.80
C PRO A 256 -15.08 -22.77 -4.77
N ASP A 257 -13.78 -22.80 -4.40
CA ASP A 257 -12.95 -24.01 -4.39
C ASP A 257 -12.31 -24.18 -3.00
N SER A 258 -12.62 -25.28 -2.31
CA SER A 258 -12.10 -25.58 -0.97
C SER A 258 -10.58 -25.75 -0.93
N SER A 259 -9.93 -26.06 -2.04
CA SER A 259 -8.47 -26.12 -2.15
C SER A 259 -7.81 -24.76 -1.84
N LEU A 260 -8.55 -23.65 -1.88
CA LEU A 260 -8.07 -22.35 -1.42
C LEU A 260 -7.65 -22.38 0.05
N HIS A 261 -8.41 -23.09 0.89
CA HIS A 261 -8.05 -23.21 2.30
C HIS A 261 -6.76 -24.03 2.53
N ASP A 262 -6.49 -25.01 1.67
CA ASP A 262 -5.25 -25.79 1.74
C ASP A 262 -4.04 -24.94 1.34
N VAL A 263 -4.19 -24.12 0.30
CA VAL A 263 -3.16 -23.14 -0.11
C VAL A 263 -2.93 -22.10 0.99
N ILE A 264 -3.99 -21.57 1.63
CA ILE A 264 -3.89 -20.60 2.72
C ILE A 264 -3.15 -21.21 3.93
N ARG A 265 -3.36 -22.47 4.26
CA ARG A 265 -2.64 -23.14 5.37
C ARG A 265 -1.14 -23.31 5.14
N MET A 266 -0.64 -23.13 3.93
CA MET A 266 0.80 -23.10 3.65
C MET A 266 1.47 -21.78 4.08
N ALA A 267 0.70 -20.71 4.26
CA ALA A 267 1.19 -19.40 4.66
C ALA A 267 1.41 -19.27 6.18
N ASP A 268 1.89 -18.12 6.62
CA ASP A 268 2.03 -17.74 8.04
C ASP A 268 1.06 -16.63 8.43
N ILE A 269 0.72 -15.74 7.49
CA ILE A 269 -0.17 -14.60 7.68
C ILE A 269 -1.22 -14.57 6.58
N VAL A 270 -2.49 -14.41 6.93
CA VAL A 270 -3.60 -14.20 5.98
C VAL A 270 -3.93 -12.71 5.91
N HIS A 271 -3.94 -12.17 4.69
CA HIS A 271 -4.16 -10.76 4.39
C HIS A 271 -5.32 -10.58 3.41
N PRO A 272 -6.57 -10.42 3.87
CA PRO A 272 -7.70 -10.20 2.97
C PRO A 272 -7.73 -8.77 2.42
N TRP A 273 -8.14 -8.62 1.15
CA TRP A 273 -8.29 -7.33 0.49
C TRP A 273 -9.66 -6.72 0.72
N PHE A 274 -9.72 -5.55 1.37
CA PHE A 274 -10.98 -4.93 1.77
C PHE A 274 -11.33 -3.65 1.04
N VAL A 275 -10.44 -3.10 0.22
CA VAL A 275 -10.74 -1.87 -0.54
C VAL A 275 -12.02 -2.06 -1.36
N GLY A 276 -12.96 -1.12 -1.19
CA GLY A 276 -14.25 -1.16 -1.88
C GLY A 276 -15.30 -2.13 -1.34
N ARG A 277 -15.02 -2.90 -0.28
CA ARG A 277 -15.96 -3.89 0.29
C ARG A 277 -16.98 -3.29 1.24
N TYR A 278 -16.72 -2.09 1.74
CA TYR A 278 -17.62 -1.25 2.53
C TYR A 278 -17.29 0.22 2.23
N LYS A 279 -18.25 1.14 2.46
CA LYS A 279 -18.16 2.53 1.97
C LYS A 279 -18.28 3.57 3.06
N ASN A 280 -18.61 3.17 4.27
CA ASN A 280 -18.81 4.06 5.41
C ASN A 280 -18.63 3.30 6.72
N GLU A 281 -18.61 4.04 7.84
CA GLU A 281 -18.39 3.50 9.18
C GLU A 281 -19.45 2.50 9.62
N ALA A 282 -20.70 2.68 9.20
CA ALA A 282 -21.80 1.77 9.55
C ALA A 282 -21.70 0.43 8.82
N GLU A 283 -21.32 0.46 7.53
CA GLU A 283 -21.03 -0.74 6.76
C GLU A 283 -19.81 -1.47 7.32
N PHE A 284 -18.76 -0.74 7.71
CA PHE A 284 -17.58 -1.32 8.36
C PHE A 284 -17.95 -2.04 9.67
N GLU A 285 -18.80 -1.49 10.52
CA GLU A 285 -19.24 -2.17 11.75
C GLU A 285 -19.94 -3.51 11.47
N THR A 286 -20.65 -3.60 10.35
CA THR A 286 -21.22 -4.87 9.90
C THR A 286 -20.14 -5.81 9.38
N PHE A 287 -19.19 -5.27 8.60
CA PHE A 287 -18.09 -6.03 8.02
C PHE A 287 -17.09 -6.55 9.07
N LYS A 288 -16.90 -5.81 10.16
CA LYS A 288 -16.06 -6.21 11.30
C LYS A 288 -16.41 -7.59 11.88
N LYS A 289 -17.68 -8.01 11.77
CA LYS A 289 -18.10 -9.37 12.17
C LYS A 289 -17.44 -10.47 11.31
N LEU A 290 -17.12 -10.16 10.04
CA LEU A 290 -16.35 -11.06 9.18
C LEU A 290 -14.91 -11.15 9.67
N ILE A 291 -14.29 -9.99 9.96
CA ILE A 291 -12.91 -9.89 10.48
C ILE A 291 -12.75 -10.76 11.76
N ILE A 292 -13.67 -10.65 12.71
CA ILE A 292 -13.64 -11.45 13.96
C ILE A 292 -13.66 -12.96 13.65
N LYS A 293 -14.49 -13.40 12.71
CA LYS A 293 -14.57 -14.81 12.30
C LYS A 293 -13.31 -15.28 11.59
N ASP A 294 -12.73 -14.41 10.76
CA ASP A 294 -11.50 -14.71 10.03
C ASP A 294 -10.32 -14.86 11.00
N ILE A 295 -10.20 -13.95 11.97
CA ILE A 295 -9.20 -14.04 13.07
C ILE A 295 -9.35 -15.35 13.85
N THR A 296 -10.59 -15.76 14.15
CA THR A 296 -10.86 -17.01 14.86
C THR A 296 -10.38 -18.20 14.04
N TRP A 297 -10.76 -18.26 12.76
CA TRP A 297 -10.35 -19.34 11.87
C TRP A 297 -8.80 -19.39 11.71
N CYS A 298 -8.15 -18.23 11.57
CA CYS A 298 -6.70 -18.17 11.49
C CYS A 298 -6.04 -18.73 12.75
N LYS A 299 -6.51 -18.35 13.93
CA LYS A 299 -6.01 -18.88 15.22
C LYS A 299 -6.18 -20.40 15.33
N GLU A 300 -7.32 -20.94 14.93
CA GLU A 300 -7.59 -22.38 14.92
C GLU A 300 -6.68 -23.15 13.95
N ASN A 301 -6.18 -22.49 12.91
CA ASN A 301 -5.25 -23.07 11.92
C ASN A 301 -3.78 -22.67 12.14
N GLY A 302 -3.43 -22.01 13.24
CA GLY A 302 -2.04 -21.63 13.56
C GLY A 302 -1.49 -20.49 12.70
N LEU A 303 -2.38 -19.69 12.11
CA LEU A 303 -2.04 -18.56 11.23
C LEU A 303 -2.23 -17.22 11.96
N ASP A 304 -1.44 -16.22 11.58
CA ASP A 304 -1.69 -14.84 11.95
C ASP A 304 -2.61 -14.16 10.92
N TYR A 305 -3.17 -13.00 11.26
CA TYR A 305 -4.13 -12.30 10.41
C TYR A 305 -3.86 -10.80 10.40
N VAL A 306 -3.82 -10.21 9.22
CA VAL A 306 -3.65 -8.77 9.03
C VAL A 306 -4.80 -8.20 8.20
N PRO A 307 -5.65 -7.34 8.75
CA PRO A 307 -6.71 -6.69 7.99
C PRO A 307 -6.16 -5.57 7.11
N THR A 308 -6.76 -5.38 5.94
CA THR A 308 -6.59 -4.18 5.13
C THR A 308 -7.46 -3.05 5.69
N VAL A 309 -6.89 -1.85 5.84
CA VAL A 309 -7.62 -0.60 6.07
C VAL A 309 -7.28 0.39 4.97
N PHE A 310 -8.18 1.33 4.66
CA PHE A 310 -7.97 2.29 3.57
C PHE A 310 -8.66 3.62 3.85
N PRO A 311 -8.11 4.78 3.38
CA PRO A 311 -8.62 6.10 3.75
C PRO A 311 -9.92 6.47 3.02
N GLY A 312 -10.09 6.02 1.81
CA GLY A 312 -11.19 6.30 0.88
C GLY A 312 -10.92 5.65 -0.45
N PHE A 313 -11.75 5.91 -1.47
CA PHE A 313 -11.58 5.34 -2.81
C PHE A 313 -12.18 6.23 -3.89
N SER A 314 -11.42 6.50 -4.94
CA SER A 314 -11.85 7.21 -6.14
C SER A 314 -10.98 6.83 -7.33
N TRP A 315 -11.58 6.34 -8.40
CA TRP A 315 -10.88 5.92 -9.62
C TRP A 315 -11.62 6.34 -10.90
N LYS A 316 -12.29 7.50 -10.85
CA LYS A 316 -13.12 8.02 -11.96
C LYS A 316 -12.33 8.23 -13.24
N ASN A 317 -11.11 8.76 -13.13
CA ASN A 317 -10.26 9.00 -14.28
C ASN A 317 -9.70 7.70 -14.86
N LEU A 318 -9.37 6.72 -14.01
CA LEU A 318 -8.95 5.38 -14.43
C LEU A 318 -10.13 4.60 -15.04
N ASN A 319 -11.27 4.57 -14.35
CA ASN A 319 -12.49 3.88 -14.76
C ASN A 319 -13.66 4.85 -14.97
N PRO A 320 -13.91 5.28 -16.22
CA PRO A 320 -14.93 6.28 -16.55
C PRO A 320 -16.37 5.90 -16.14
N SER A 321 -16.68 4.63 -15.95
CA SER A 321 -17.98 4.16 -15.49
C SER A 321 -18.23 4.36 -13.99
N SER A 322 -17.16 4.64 -13.23
CA SER A 322 -17.23 4.88 -11.79
C SER A 322 -17.71 6.29 -11.43
N VAL A 323 -18.04 6.49 -10.17
CA VAL A 323 -18.35 7.80 -9.58
C VAL A 323 -17.09 8.34 -8.91
N SER A 324 -16.81 9.63 -9.11
CA SER A 324 -15.72 10.31 -8.41
C SER A 324 -15.99 10.33 -6.90
N ASN A 325 -14.93 10.21 -6.10
CA ASN A 325 -15.00 10.17 -4.63
C ASN A 325 -16.01 9.13 -4.12
N TYR A 326 -15.96 7.93 -4.72
CA TYR A 326 -16.94 6.87 -4.47
C TYR A 326 -17.03 6.45 -2.99
N ILE A 327 -15.90 6.46 -2.29
CA ILE A 327 -15.81 6.28 -0.85
C ILE A 327 -15.09 7.50 -0.27
N PRO A 328 -15.83 8.45 0.32
CA PRO A 328 -15.24 9.66 0.88
C PRO A 328 -14.34 9.36 2.09
N ARG A 329 -13.27 10.14 2.23
CA ARG A 329 -12.31 10.02 3.34
C ARG A 329 -12.89 10.46 4.68
N ASN A 330 -13.93 11.30 4.66
CA ASN A 330 -14.63 11.77 5.85
C ASN A 330 -13.68 12.36 6.91
N LYS A 331 -12.71 13.16 6.47
CA LYS A 331 -11.69 13.80 7.32
C LYS A 331 -10.98 12.79 8.24
N GLY A 332 -10.60 11.64 7.71
CA GLY A 332 -9.92 10.58 8.44
C GLY A 332 -10.81 9.72 9.35
N ASN A 333 -12.06 10.09 9.61
CA ASN A 333 -12.95 9.31 10.48
C ASN A 333 -13.18 7.90 9.94
N PHE A 334 -13.29 7.76 8.62
CA PHE A 334 -13.45 6.45 7.98
C PHE A 334 -12.22 5.55 8.19
N LEU A 335 -11.00 6.06 7.99
CA LEU A 335 -9.76 5.32 8.25
C LEU A 335 -9.60 4.99 9.74
N TRP A 336 -9.80 5.99 10.62
CA TRP A 336 -9.72 5.80 12.07
C TRP A 336 -10.65 4.72 12.58
N LYS A 337 -11.89 4.67 12.07
CA LYS A 337 -12.88 3.66 12.45
C LYS A 337 -12.42 2.25 12.10
N GLN A 338 -11.76 2.08 10.97
CA GLN A 338 -11.22 0.80 10.53
C GLN A 338 -10.01 0.38 11.38
N LEU A 339 -9.07 1.29 11.65
CA LEU A 339 -7.91 1.06 12.53
C LEU A 339 -8.36 0.58 13.91
N PHE A 340 -9.17 1.41 14.58
CA PHE A 340 -9.69 1.10 15.91
C PHE A 340 -10.52 -0.19 15.92
N GLY A 341 -11.38 -0.38 14.92
CA GLY A 341 -12.24 -1.55 14.81
C GLY A 341 -11.47 -2.84 14.57
N SER A 342 -10.43 -2.82 13.77
CA SER A 342 -9.57 -3.97 13.48
C SER A 342 -8.75 -4.40 14.69
N ILE A 343 -8.16 -3.43 15.40
CA ILE A 343 -7.43 -3.69 16.66
C ILE A 343 -8.40 -4.23 17.71
N SER A 344 -9.59 -3.62 17.86
CA SER A 344 -10.62 -4.08 18.80
C SER A 344 -11.16 -5.47 18.45
N ALA A 345 -11.10 -5.90 17.20
CA ALA A 345 -11.45 -7.24 16.75
C ALA A 345 -10.38 -8.28 17.12
N GLY A 346 -9.19 -7.85 17.55
CA GLY A 346 -8.10 -8.70 18.02
C GLY A 346 -6.95 -8.88 17.03
N SER A 347 -6.83 -8.00 16.02
CA SER A 347 -5.62 -7.92 15.18
C SER A 347 -4.54 -7.13 15.89
N ASP A 348 -3.30 -7.61 15.80
CA ASP A 348 -2.09 -6.94 16.29
C ASP A 348 -1.18 -6.45 15.15
N MET A 349 -1.68 -6.50 13.91
CA MET A 349 -1.02 -6.04 12.69
C MET A 349 -2.02 -5.26 11.83
N ILE A 350 -1.57 -4.25 11.11
CA ILE A 350 -2.39 -3.45 10.19
C ILE A 350 -1.67 -3.28 8.86
N TYR A 351 -2.42 -3.49 7.77
CA TYR A 351 -2.00 -3.14 6.42
C TYR A 351 -2.86 -1.97 5.90
N VAL A 352 -2.21 -0.87 5.55
CA VAL A 352 -2.87 0.29 4.95
C VAL A 352 -2.76 0.22 3.43
N ALA A 353 -3.86 0.20 2.75
CA ALA A 353 -3.94 0.32 1.29
C ALA A 353 -4.30 1.76 0.93
N MET A 354 -3.42 2.54 0.29
CA MET A 354 -2.00 2.35 0.00
C MET A 354 -1.24 3.61 0.44
N PHE A 355 0.09 3.58 0.45
CA PHE A 355 0.86 4.79 0.77
C PHE A 355 0.73 5.84 -0.35
N ASP A 356 0.92 5.45 -1.62
CA ASP A 356 1.13 6.34 -2.77
C ASP A 356 0.13 6.18 -3.93
N GLU A 357 -0.96 5.45 -3.77
CA GLU A 357 -1.88 5.12 -4.86
C GLU A 357 -2.94 6.22 -5.10
N ILE A 358 -2.56 7.22 -5.90
CA ILE A 358 -3.41 8.38 -6.24
C ILE A 358 -4.38 8.13 -7.40
N ASP A 359 -4.17 7.11 -8.19
CA ASP A 359 -5.05 6.70 -9.31
C ASP A 359 -6.31 5.95 -8.82
N GLU A 360 -6.26 5.30 -7.66
CA GLU A 360 -7.44 4.74 -6.99
C GLU A 360 -7.90 5.57 -5.78
N GLY A 361 -7.25 6.71 -5.50
CA GLY A 361 -7.62 7.60 -4.41
C GLY A 361 -7.42 6.98 -3.01
N THR A 362 -6.60 5.96 -2.89
CA THR A 362 -6.28 5.28 -1.62
C THR A 362 -5.01 5.81 -0.95
N ALA A 363 -4.28 6.71 -1.61
CA ALA A 363 -3.03 7.26 -1.08
C ALA A 363 -3.22 7.90 0.31
N ILE A 364 -2.31 7.58 1.26
CA ILE A 364 -2.23 8.23 2.58
C ILE A 364 -1.11 9.26 2.67
N PHE A 365 -0.25 9.37 1.66
CA PHE A 365 0.75 10.43 1.58
C PHE A 365 0.11 11.80 1.32
N LYS A 366 0.90 12.87 1.38
CA LYS A 366 0.40 14.24 1.24
C LYS A 366 -0.20 14.50 -0.15
N CYS A 367 -1.51 14.74 -0.18
CA CYS A 367 -2.25 15.13 -1.38
C CYS A 367 -2.70 16.60 -1.30
N ALA A 368 -2.91 17.22 -2.46
CA ALA A 368 -3.16 18.64 -2.58
C ALA A 368 -4.61 19.05 -2.21
N HIS A 369 -4.74 20.25 -1.61
CA HIS A 369 -6.03 20.94 -1.45
C HIS A 369 -6.51 21.60 -2.73
N GLU A 370 -5.57 22.12 -3.50
CA GLU A 370 -5.84 22.71 -4.81
C GLU A 370 -5.45 21.72 -5.89
N VAL A 371 -6.37 21.45 -6.80
CA VAL A 371 -6.20 20.48 -7.88
C VAL A 371 -6.31 21.18 -9.23
N PRO A 372 -5.70 20.64 -10.28
CA PRO A 372 -5.83 21.19 -11.64
C PRO A 372 -7.28 21.25 -12.09
N VAL A 373 -7.57 22.24 -12.95
CA VAL A 373 -8.91 22.41 -13.52
C VAL A 373 -8.86 22.00 -15.00
N VAL A 374 -9.80 21.13 -15.38
CA VAL A 374 -9.98 20.72 -16.78
C VAL A 374 -11.34 21.19 -17.25
N THR A 375 -11.35 21.93 -18.38
CA THR A 375 -12.58 22.42 -19.00
C THR A 375 -12.90 21.64 -20.29
N PRO A 376 -14.17 21.59 -20.72
CA PRO A 376 -14.54 20.90 -21.95
C PRO A 376 -13.79 21.38 -23.21
N GLU A 377 -13.40 22.65 -23.25
CA GLU A 377 -12.69 23.25 -24.38
C GLU A 377 -11.23 22.78 -24.50
N GLN A 378 -10.67 22.19 -23.44
CA GLN A 378 -9.32 21.64 -23.39
C GLN A 378 -9.27 20.17 -23.87
N ILE A 379 -10.42 19.57 -24.14
CA ILE A 379 -10.56 18.13 -24.39
C ILE A 379 -10.91 17.93 -25.87
N ASP A 380 -10.21 17.03 -26.55
CA ASP A 380 -10.59 16.60 -27.90
C ASP A 380 -11.74 15.58 -27.86
N GLU A 381 -12.27 15.18 -29.04
CA GLU A 381 -13.44 14.31 -29.18
C GLU A 381 -13.27 12.91 -28.52
N SER A 382 -12.04 12.47 -28.31
CA SER A 382 -11.70 11.16 -27.74
C SER A 382 -11.32 11.22 -26.25
N GLY A 383 -11.12 12.41 -25.70
CA GLY A 383 -10.81 12.65 -24.30
C GLY A 383 -12.05 12.61 -23.40
N MET A 384 -11.81 12.56 -22.11
CA MET A 384 -12.87 12.60 -21.10
C MET A 384 -12.61 13.71 -20.07
N LEU A 385 -13.67 14.29 -19.53
CA LEU A 385 -13.54 15.31 -18.50
C LEU A 385 -12.91 14.68 -17.24
N ASN A 386 -11.67 15.06 -16.95
CA ASN A 386 -10.99 14.63 -15.75
C ASN A 386 -11.57 15.36 -14.52
N VAL A 387 -11.74 14.60 -13.43
CA VAL A 387 -12.23 15.12 -12.16
C VAL A 387 -11.23 14.70 -11.08
N PHE A 388 -10.67 15.68 -10.38
CA PHE A 388 -9.74 15.42 -9.27
C PHE A 388 -10.43 15.61 -7.93
N VAL A 389 -10.07 14.78 -6.97
CA VAL A 389 -10.57 14.82 -5.59
C VAL A 389 -9.53 15.51 -4.71
N PRO A 390 -9.79 16.74 -4.25
CA PRO A 390 -8.89 17.43 -3.33
C PRO A 390 -8.98 16.85 -1.92
N ILE A 391 -7.95 17.07 -1.09
CA ILE A 391 -8.09 16.91 0.36
C ILE A 391 -9.09 17.95 0.88
N GLU A 392 -9.86 17.61 1.90
CA GLU A 392 -10.86 18.49 2.50
C GLU A 392 -10.20 19.77 3.05
N LYS A 393 -10.80 20.93 2.77
CA LYS A 393 -10.20 22.25 3.03
C LYS A 393 -9.90 22.57 4.50
N ASP A 394 -10.57 21.89 5.41
CA ASP A 394 -10.50 22.14 6.85
C ASP A 394 -9.61 21.10 7.60
N VAL A 395 -8.88 20.26 6.87
CA VAL A 395 -7.83 19.41 7.41
C VAL A 395 -6.52 19.67 6.65
N PRO A 396 -5.33 19.54 7.27
CA PRO A 396 -4.08 19.76 6.58
C PRO A 396 -3.80 18.65 5.53
N SER A 397 -2.91 18.90 4.57
CA SER A 397 -2.55 17.93 3.51
C SER A 397 -1.89 16.66 4.04
N ASP A 398 -1.35 16.72 5.25
CA ASP A 398 -0.69 15.64 5.97
C ASP A 398 -1.60 14.96 7.03
N HIS A 399 -2.90 15.10 6.88
CA HIS A 399 -3.87 14.62 7.86
C HIS A 399 -4.03 13.08 7.86
N TYR A 400 -3.74 12.43 6.73
CA TYR A 400 -3.98 11.01 6.54
C TYR A 400 -2.77 10.12 6.77
#